data_f61e92a51df6dc5a3d47822ba5ad98ad
#
_entry.id   f61e92a51df6dc5a3d47822ba5ad98ad
#
_cell.length_a   1.000
_cell.length_b   1.000
_cell.length_c   1.000
_cell.angle_alpha   90.00
_cell.angle_beta   90.00
_cell.angle_gamma   90.00
#
_symmetry.space_group_name_H-M   'P 1'
#
loop_
_entity.id
_entity.type
_entity.pdbx_description
1 polymer ?
#
loop_
_entity_poly.entity_id
_entity_poly.type
_entity_poly.pdbx_seq_one_letter_code
_entity_poly.pdbx_strand_id
1 'polypeptide(L)'
;MFYYKGHSMLTTLPSPSAQTIRQSVPDQEDIIRRSLERSARYGVDPHLDGAPESTRLSDEQLRERINGQRVFYTLAKEQIDSLYRLLRDTGFCMALADSEGYVLYVVGDSDLVEHFKRRRCIPGYRWTERDIGTCAIG
;
A
#
# COMPACT_ATOMS: atom_id res chain seq x y z
N MET A 1 -3.27 -1.74 6.51
CA MET A 1 -4.11 -0.68 5.90
C MET A 1 -3.20 0.48 5.56
N PHE A 2 -3.07 0.81 4.28
CA PHE A 2 -2.18 1.86 3.80
C PHE A 2 -3.01 2.96 3.14
N TYR A 3 -2.62 4.21 3.35
CA TYR A 3 -3.24 5.38 2.73
C TYR A 3 -2.18 6.25 2.06
N TYR A 4 -2.53 6.84 0.93
CA TYR A 4 -1.68 7.77 0.19
C TYR A 4 -2.34 9.15 0.18
N LYS A 5 -1.59 10.18 0.54
CA LYS A 5 -2.02 11.57 0.48
C LYS A 5 -1.26 12.29 -0.65
N GLY A 6 -2.01 12.77 -1.62
CA GLY A 6 -1.46 13.64 -2.68
C GLY A 6 -1.02 14.98 -2.10
N HIS A 7 0.27 15.27 -2.19
CA HIS A 7 0.96 16.53 -1.92
C HIS A 7 0.40 17.45 -0.82
N SER A 8 0.91 17.30 0.41
CA SER A 8 1.29 18.45 1.26
C SER A 8 2.19 18.00 2.41
N MET A 9 3.41 18.51 2.47
CA MET A 9 4.26 18.41 3.67
C MET A 9 3.66 19.31 4.75
N LEU A 10 3.08 18.72 5.79
CA LEU A 10 2.79 19.43 7.04
C LEU A 10 3.99 19.27 7.97
N THR A 11 4.78 20.32 8.07
CA THR A 11 5.84 20.46 9.06
C THR A 11 5.20 20.72 10.43
N THR A 12 5.15 19.71 11.28
CA THR A 12 4.70 19.86 12.67
C THR A 12 5.91 20.20 13.54
N LEU A 13 5.88 21.32 14.28
CA LEU A 13 6.89 21.71 15.24
C LEU A 13 6.98 20.70 16.41
N PRO A 14 8.17 20.28 16.84
CA PRO A 14 8.32 19.26 17.87
C PRO A 14 8.07 19.82 19.27
N SER A 15 7.28 19.11 20.07
CA SER A 15 7.11 19.29 21.51
C SER A 15 8.36 18.77 22.26
N PRO A 16 8.77 19.37 23.41
CA PRO A 16 9.99 19.00 24.15
C PRO A 16 10.04 17.57 24.70
N SER A 17 8.91 16.87 24.78
CA SER A 17 8.82 15.47 25.22
C SER A 17 9.13 14.42 24.14
N ALA A 18 9.34 14.85 22.89
CA ALA A 18 9.59 13.95 21.76
C ALA A 18 11.04 13.42 21.68
N GLN A 19 11.97 13.96 22.48
CA GLN A 19 13.38 13.57 22.42
C GLN A 19 13.69 12.20 23.00
N THR A 20 12.90 11.72 23.97
CA THR A 20 13.13 10.41 24.60
C THR A 20 12.61 9.24 23.77
N ILE A 21 11.65 9.46 22.86
CA ILE A 21 11.07 8.41 22.00
C ILE A 21 11.90 8.21 20.72
N ARG A 22 12.75 9.17 20.35
CA ARG A 22 13.56 9.08 19.11
C ARG A 22 14.67 8.05 19.14
N GLN A 23 15.03 7.48 20.29
CA GLN A 23 16.18 6.55 20.38
C GLN A 23 15.86 5.09 20.03
N SER A 24 14.61 4.74 19.75
CA SER A 24 14.22 3.36 19.40
C SER A 24 13.54 3.18 18.04
N VAL A 25 13.26 4.28 17.31
CA VAL A 25 12.69 4.18 15.97
C VAL A 25 13.86 4.24 14.96
N PRO A 26 14.03 3.21 14.10
CA PRO A 26 15.04 3.27 13.04
C PRO A 26 14.87 4.55 12.22
N ASP A 27 15.98 5.18 11.84
CA ASP A 27 15.94 6.35 10.97
C ASP A 27 15.17 5.99 9.68
N GLN A 28 14.21 6.82 9.31
CA GLN A 28 13.38 6.59 8.13
C GLN A 28 14.25 6.44 6.87
N GLU A 29 15.34 7.19 6.78
CA GLU A 29 16.31 7.08 5.69
C GLU A 29 16.97 5.70 5.65
N ASP A 30 17.32 5.13 6.82
CA ASP A 30 17.88 3.78 6.93
C ASP A 30 16.89 2.69 6.50
N ILE A 31 15.61 2.85 6.84
CA ILE A 31 14.56 1.91 6.41
C ILE A 31 14.44 1.91 4.89
N ILE A 32 14.34 3.10 4.29
CA ILE A 32 14.23 3.26 2.84
C ILE A 32 15.48 2.71 2.13
N ARG A 33 16.68 3.06 2.61
CA ARG A 33 17.94 2.58 2.04
C ARG A 33 18.02 1.05 2.04
N ARG A 34 17.69 0.40 3.16
CA ARG A 34 17.66 -1.07 3.26
C ARG A 34 16.63 -1.70 2.34
N SER A 35 15.49 -1.05 2.16
CA SER A 35 14.46 -1.50 1.22
C SER A 35 14.96 -1.41 -0.24
N LEU A 36 15.58 -0.31 -0.62
CA LEU A 36 16.19 -0.15 -1.95
C LEU A 36 17.29 -1.18 -2.22
N GLU A 37 18.16 -1.46 -1.23
CA GLU A 37 19.18 -2.49 -1.33
C GLU A 37 18.58 -3.89 -1.51
N ARG A 38 17.48 -4.21 -0.82
CA ARG A 38 16.77 -5.50 -1.00
C ARG A 38 16.14 -5.59 -2.37
N SER A 39 15.47 -4.52 -2.82
CA SER A 39 14.84 -4.45 -4.15
C SER A 39 15.87 -4.68 -5.26
N ALA A 40 17.05 -4.06 -5.14
CA ALA A 40 18.16 -4.29 -6.08
C ALA A 40 18.65 -5.74 -6.07
N ARG A 41 18.74 -6.38 -4.90
CA ARG A 41 19.10 -7.82 -4.81
C ARG A 41 18.06 -8.73 -5.42
N TYR A 42 16.80 -8.35 -5.39
CA TYR A 42 15.70 -9.09 -6.06
C TYR A 42 15.72 -8.88 -7.58
N GLY A 43 16.55 -7.98 -8.09
CA GLY A 43 16.61 -7.67 -9.52
C GLY A 43 15.40 -6.90 -10.04
N VAL A 44 14.72 -6.17 -9.16
CA VAL A 44 13.57 -5.35 -9.56
C VAL A 44 14.08 -4.17 -10.39
N ASP A 45 13.45 -3.96 -11.56
CA ASP A 45 13.74 -2.82 -12.41
C ASP A 45 13.37 -1.51 -11.69
N PRO A 46 14.32 -0.59 -11.45
CA PRO A 46 14.04 0.68 -10.79
C PRO A 46 13.09 1.60 -11.58
N HIS A 47 12.89 1.33 -12.87
CA HIS A 47 11.98 2.06 -13.75
C HIS A 47 10.60 1.38 -13.90
N LEU A 48 10.35 0.31 -13.14
CA LEU A 48 9.08 -0.41 -13.20
C LEU A 48 7.93 0.49 -12.76
N ASP A 49 6.97 0.73 -13.66
CA ASP A 49 5.79 1.54 -13.37
C ASP A 49 4.58 0.67 -13.02
N GLY A 50 4.65 -0.03 -11.89
CA GLY A 50 3.58 -0.83 -11.33
C GLY A 50 3.79 -2.33 -11.41
N ALA A 51 2.82 -3.10 -10.89
CA ALA A 51 2.94 -4.54 -10.75
C ALA A 51 3.08 -5.27 -12.10
N PRO A 52 4.02 -6.22 -12.24
CA PRO A 52 4.13 -7.06 -13.44
C PRO A 52 2.85 -7.88 -13.67
N GLU A 53 2.49 -8.10 -14.95
CA GLU A 53 1.32 -8.93 -15.27
C GLU A 53 1.46 -10.37 -14.74
N SER A 54 2.68 -10.88 -14.64
CA SER A 54 2.98 -12.20 -14.07
C SER A 54 2.57 -12.35 -12.59
N THR A 55 2.31 -11.24 -11.90
CA THR A 55 1.87 -11.26 -10.49
C THR A 55 0.36 -11.27 -10.33
N ARG A 56 -0.39 -11.30 -11.45
CA ARG A 56 -1.85 -11.27 -11.44
C ARG A 56 -2.44 -12.65 -11.16
N LEU A 57 -3.39 -12.69 -10.24
CA LEU A 57 -4.30 -13.83 -10.04
C LEU A 57 -5.39 -13.85 -11.14
N SER A 58 -5.88 -15.04 -11.47
CA SER A 58 -7.16 -15.16 -12.19
C SER A 58 -8.32 -14.68 -11.30
N ASP A 59 -9.45 -14.35 -11.91
CA ASP A 59 -10.64 -13.92 -11.17
C ASP A 59 -11.16 -15.03 -10.24
N GLU A 60 -10.95 -16.30 -10.59
CA GLU A 60 -11.29 -17.45 -9.76
C GLU A 60 -10.37 -17.55 -8.54
N GLN A 61 -9.05 -17.46 -8.75
CA GLN A 61 -8.07 -17.46 -7.68
C GLN A 61 -8.28 -16.29 -6.70
N LEU A 62 -8.61 -15.10 -7.21
CA LEU A 62 -8.94 -13.95 -6.37
C LEU A 62 -10.19 -14.21 -5.52
N ARG A 63 -11.24 -14.77 -6.12
CA ARG A 63 -12.47 -15.14 -5.39
C ARG A 63 -12.22 -16.18 -4.31
N GLU A 64 -11.45 -17.23 -4.61
CA GLU A 64 -11.08 -18.26 -3.64
C GLU A 64 -10.28 -17.66 -2.47
N ARG A 65 -9.32 -16.78 -2.77
CA ARG A 65 -8.52 -16.10 -1.77
C ARG A 65 -9.38 -15.22 -0.84
N ILE A 66 -10.30 -14.44 -1.39
CA ILE A 66 -11.24 -13.63 -0.60
C ILE A 66 -12.15 -14.54 0.25
N ASN A 67 -12.67 -15.63 -0.33
CA ASN A 67 -13.53 -16.57 0.39
C ASN A 67 -12.80 -17.28 1.54
N GLY A 68 -11.52 -17.62 1.36
CA GLY A 68 -10.70 -18.24 2.40
C GLY A 68 -10.47 -17.35 3.62
N GLN A 69 -10.64 -16.03 3.47
CA GLN A 69 -10.49 -15.04 4.54
C GLN A 69 -11.71 -14.10 4.64
N ARG A 70 -12.89 -14.61 4.32
CA ARG A 70 -14.13 -13.84 4.14
C ARG A 70 -14.45 -12.92 5.32
N VAL A 71 -14.34 -13.42 6.55
CA VAL A 71 -14.65 -12.62 7.76
C VAL A 71 -13.73 -11.41 7.86
N PHE A 72 -12.42 -11.63 7.71
CA PHE A 72 -11.43 -10.55 7.70
C PHE A 72 -11.72 -9.55 6.59
N TYR A 73 -11.91 -10.03 5.35
CA TYR A 73 -12.17 -9.19 4.19
C TYR A 73 -13.41 -8.32 4.40
N THR A 74 -14.53 -8.90 4.86
CA THR A 74 -15.78 -8.17 5.07
C THR A 74 -15.62 -7.08 6.12
N LEU A 75 -15.07 -7.41 7.29
CA LEU A 75 -14.88 -6.45 8.38
C LEU A 75 -13.89 -5.32 7.98
N ALA A 76 -12.77 -5.67 7.36
CA ALA A 76 -11.79 -4.70 6.92
C ALA A 76 -12.35 -3.77 5.85
N LYS A 77 -13.08 -4.30 4.87
CA LYS A 77 -13.74 -3.52 3.82
C LYS A 77 -14.75 -2.53 4.41
N GLU A 78 -15.60 -2.96 5.33
CA GLU A 78 -16.59 -2.10 5.99
C GLU A 78 -15.93 -0.93 6.74
N GLN A 79 -14.80 -1.20 7.43
CA GLN A 79 -14.04 -0.16 8.12
C GLN A 79 -13.39 0.81 7.14
N ILE A 80 -12.80 0.32 6.06
CA ILE A 80 -12.20 1.13 5.00
C ILE A 80 -13.25 2.01 4.33
N ASP A 81 -14.42 1.46 3.99
CA ASP A 81 -15.51 2.21 3.39
C ASP A 81 -16.05 3.30 4.34
N SER A 82 -16.11 3.01 5.63
CA SER A 82 -16.53 3.97 6.65
C SER A 82 -15.54 5.10 6.80
N LEU A 83 -14.24 4.79 6.81
CA LEU A 83 -13.18 5.78 6.88
C LEU A 83 -13.14 6.63 5.59
N TYR A 84 -13.28 6.00 4.41
CA TYR A 84 -13.28 6.73 3.15
C TYR A 84 -14.44 7.73 3.05
N ARG A 85 -15.62 7.41 3.57
CA ARG A 85 -16.73 8.37 3.62
C ARG A 85 -16.39 9.68 4.35
N LEU A 86 -15.49 9.60 5.35
CA LEU A 86 -15.00 10.78 6.07
C LEU A 86 -13.89 11.53 5.33
N LEU A 87 -13.17 10.83 4.44
CA LEU A 87 -11.98 11.35 3.74
C LEU A 87 -12.24 11.62 2.25
N ARG A 88 -13.48 11.46 1.79
CA ARG A 88 -13.84 11.73 0.38
C ARG A 88 -13.44 13.14 -0.02
N ASP A 89 -12.94 13.28 -1.23
CA ASP A 89 -12.53 14.55 -1.85
C ASP A 89 -11.38 15.26 -1.12
N THR A 90 -10.61 14.52 -0.30
CA THR A 90 -9.45 15.07 0.43
C THR A 90 -8.12 14.54 -0.09
N GLY A 91 -8.11 13.85 -1.23
CA GLY A 91 -6.90 13.30 -1.85
C GLY A 91 -6.40 12.02 -1.19
N PHE A 92 -7.31 11.11 -0.83
CA PHE A 92 -6.97 9.79 -0.27
C PHE A 92 -7.37 8.63 -1.17
N CYS A 93 -6.53 7.62 -1.19
CA CYS A 93 -6.82 6.29 -1.70
C CYS A 93 -6.34 5.25 -0.70
N MET A 94 -7.13 4.22 -0.49
CA MET A 94 -6.85 3.13 0.45
C MET A 94 -6.89 1.80 -0.27
N ALA A 95 -5.93 0.93 0.05
CA ALA A 95 -5.89 -0.43 -0.45
C ALA A 95 -5.88 -1.41 0.73
N LEU A 96 -6.59 -2.53 0.58
CA LEU A 96 -6.50 -3.70 1.45
C LEU A 96 -5.68 -4.75 0.71
N ALA A 97 -4.64 -5.26 1.35
CA ALA A 97 -3.88 -6.40 0.86
C ALA A 97 -3.86 -7.51 1.92
N ASP A 98 -3.65 -8.74 1.48
CA ASP A 98 -3.44 -9.86 2.39
C ASP A 98 -1.96 -9.98 2.82
N SER A 99 -1.66 -11.01 3.62
CA SER A 99 -0.31 -11.26 4.14
C SER A 99 0.72 -11.65 3.07
N GLU A 100 0.29 -11.99 1.87
CA GLU A 100 1.15 -12.30 0.73
C GLU A 100 1.31 -11.10 -0.22
N GLY A 101 0.69 -9.95 0.11
CA GLY A 101 0.76 -8.72 -0.66
C GLY A 101 -0.20 -8.64 -1.84
N TYR A 102 -1.15 -9.57 -1.97
CA TYR A 102 -2.19 -9.44 -3.00
C TYR A 102 -3.21 -8.38 -2.60
N VAL A 103 -3.40 -7.41 -3.48
CA VAL A 103 -4.45 -6.40 -3.32
C VAL A 103 -5.81 -7.08 -3.42
N LEU A 104 -6.66 -6.86 -2.43
CA LEU A 104 -8.02 -7.44 -2.34
C LEU A 104 -9.09 -6.39 -2.57
N TYR A 105 -8.84 -5.14 -2.19
CA TYR A 105 -9.80 -4.04 -2.29
C TYR A 105 -9.08 -2.71 -2.43
N VAL A 106 -9.65 -1.79 -3.21
CA VAL A 106 -9.19 -0.41 -3.37
C VAL A 106 -10.39 0.52 -3.36
N VAL A 107 -10.29 1.63 -2.64
CA VAL A 107 -11.25 2.73 -2.64
C VAL A 107 -10.53 4.06 -2.47
N GLY A 108 -11.01 5.10 -3.12
CA GLY A 108 -10.38 6.41 -3.06
C GLY A 108 -11.03 7.41 -4.01
N ASP A 109 -10.49 8.61 -4.03
CA ASP A 109 -10.89 9.65 -4.97
C ASP A 109 -10.54 9.21 -6.41
N SER A 110 -11.39 9.56 -7.36
CA SER A 110 -11.37 9.03 -8.74
C SER A 110 -10.00 9.12 -9.41
N ASP A 111 -9.33 10.26 -9.27
CA ASP A 111 -8.04 10.51 -9.90
C ASP A 111 -6.94 9.60 -9.34
N LEU A 112 -6.98 9.35 -8.02
CA LEU A 112 -6.07 8.44 -7.35
C LEU A 112 -6.36 6.98 -7.69
N VAL A 113 -7.63 6.58 -7.75
CA VAL A 113 -8.02 5.24 -8.19
C VAL A 113 -7.56 4.99 -9.62
N GLU A 114 -7.69 5.95 -10.53
CA GLU A 114 -7.16 5.84 -11.89
C GLU A 114 -5.62 5.76 -11.92
N HIS A 115 -4.92 6.48 -11.06
CA HIS A 115 -3.47 6.34 -10.90
C HIS A 115 -3.10 4.93 -10.43
N PHE A 116 -3.81 4.38 -9.42
CA PHE A 116 -3.62 3.02 -8.92
C PHE A 116 -3.88 1.97 -10.01
N LYS A 117 -4.92 2.16 -10.82
CA LYS A 117 -5.22 1.26 -11.97
C LYS A 117 -4.09 1.26 -13.00
N ARG A 118 -3.57 2.43 -13.40
CA ARG A 118 -2.45 2.51 -14.35
C ARG A 118 -1.23 1.74 -13.85
N ARG A 119 -0.95 1.80 -12.56
CA ARG A 119 0.15 1.07 -11.91
C ARG A 119 -0.20 -0.36 -11.53
N ARG A 120 -1.38 -0.84 -11.86
CA ARG A 120 -1.90 -2.17 -11.49
C ARG A 120 -1.95 -2.43 -9.98
N CYS A 121 -2.11 -1.37 -9.16
CA CYS A 121 -2.43 -1.50 -7.74
C CYS A 121 -3.93 -1.69 -7.56
N ILE A 122 -4.44 -2.80 -8.06
CA ILE A 122 -5.87 -3.16 -8.09
C ILE A 122 -6.06 -4.60 -7.62
N PRO A 123 -7.28 -5.00 -7.23
CA PRO A 123 -7.55 -6.37 -6.80
C PRO A 123 -7.01 -7.43 -7.77
N GLY A 124 -6.34 -8.42 -7.20
CA GLY A 124 -5.75 -9.54 -7.93
C GLY A 124 -4.27 -9.40 -8.25
N TYR A 125 -3.67 -8.21 -8.17
CA TYR A 125 -2.23 -8.04 -8.35
C TYR A 125 -1.47 -8.14 -7.04
N ARG A 126 -0.26 -8.71 -7.07
CA ARG A 126 0.62 -8.76 -5.92
C ARG A 126 1.57 -7.57 -5.90
N TRP A 127 1.64 -6.93 -4.73
CA TRP A 127 2.44 -5.75 -4.48
C TRP A 127 3.40 -6.00 -3.32
N THR A 128 4.46 -6.75 -3.57
CA THR A 128 5.55 -6.97 -2.61
C THR A 128 6.82 -6.26 -3.05
N GLU A 129 7.71 -6.03 -2.11
CA GLU A 129 9.04 -5.47 -2.40
C GLU A 129 9.82 -6.30 -3.45
N ARG A 130 9.58 -7.60 -3.50
CA ARG A 130 10.19 -8.51 -4.49
C ARG A 130 9.65 -8.30 -5.90
N ASP A 131 8.39 -7.91 -6.04
CA ASP A 131 7.72 -7.78 -7.33
C ASP A 131 7.88 -6.39 -7.95
N ILE A 132 7.81 -5.34 -7.11
CA ILE A 132 7.76 -3.94 -7.56
C ILE A 132 8.81 -3.04 -6.90
N GLY A 133 9.66 -3.61 -6.04
CA GLY A 133 10.63 -2.84 -5.27
C GLY A 133 10.04 -2.15 -4.05
N THR A 134 10.74 -1.14 -3.57
CA THR A 134 10.35 -0.37 -2.39
C THR A 134 8.97 0.24 -2.54
N CYS A 135 8.03 -0.19 -1.73
CA CYS A 135 6.65 0.28 -1.76
C CYS A 135 6.01 0.27 -0.35
N ALA A 136 4.83 0.87 -0.23
CA ALA A 136 4.12 0.99 1.05
C ALA A 136 3.40 -0.31 1.48
N ILE A 137 3.30 -1.31 0.60
CA ILE A 137 2.57 -2.57 0.86
C ILE A 137 3.54 -3.71 1.22
N GLY A 138 4.74 -3.69 0.66
CA GLY A 138 5.77 -4.72 0.85
C GLY A 138 6.67 -4.54 2.04
#